data_3848d0709ef8e7c7865cf17e8c6b34d0
#
_entry.id   3848d0709ef8e7c7865cf17e8c6b34d0
#
_cell.length_a   1.000
_cell.length_b   1.000
_cell.length_c   1.000
_cell.angle_alpha   90.00
_cell.angle_beta   90.00
_cell.angle_gamma   90.00
#
_symmetry.space_group_name_H-M   'P 1'
#
loop_
_entity.id
_entity.type
_entity.pdbx_description
1 polymer ?
#
loop_
_entity_poly.entity_id
_entity_poly.type
_entity_poly.pdbx_seq_one_letter_code
_entity_poly.pdbx_strand_id
1 'polypeptide(L)'
;MILTKILDEIMDQQGDFEFLEFKVGKKKFDYSSATIKVMGRSQKHLSSILGEVYRLGATSPETPEATYTPAPRDRVLPDGFYSTSNHPTSVYLGGEWVEVEDLMMDKQIVVEPEKRHAVCKPIGQVKEGDLVVTGEKGIRIRPPERPREGVGVFEFMASDVSPEKPSTTIIREVAKDLRKTREEGGKIVVVAGPAVIHTGGAPYLAKMVELGYVDALLSGNALAVHDVEYALYGTSLGVALDRRVKRRAPRNHIVAINEVMKAGSLRALVESGELCKGIFYQLISKGVPYVLAGSIRDDGPIPDVIVSSSEAQTRYREAVRDADFVVMLASTLHSIAVGNMLSSRVKIVCVDINPAVVTKLSDRGTSQAVGIVSDVGAFLPLLVNELSATRASPDND
;
A
#
# COMPACT_ATOMS: atom_id res chain seq x y z
N MET A 1 -8.84 -14.81 21.48
CA MET A 1 -7.91 -15.87 21.94
C MET A 1 -6.86 -16.09 20.85
N ILE A 2 -5.58 -16.24 21.22
CA ILE A 2 -4.49 -16.45 20.24
C ILE A 2 -4.66 -17.81 19.56
N LEU A 3 -4.98 -18.86 20.32
CA LEU A 3 -5.10 -20.22 19.81
C LEU A 3 -6.12 -20.35 18.67
N THR A 4 -7.32 -19.77 18.78
CA THR A 4 -8.33 -19.81 17.71
C THR A 4 -7.81 -19.19 16.41
N LYS A 5 -7.11 -18.08 16.49
CA LYS A 5 -6.52 -17.44 15.31
C LYS A 5 -5.44 -18.30 14.64
N ILE A 6 -4.64 -19.00 15.45
CA ILE A 6 -3.63 -19.93 14.95
C ILE A 6 -4.30 -21.09 14.22
N LEU A 7 -5.36 -21.66 14.79
CA LEU A 7 -6.11 -22.76 14.16
C LEU A 7 -6.80 -22.31 12.88
N ASP A 8 -7.45 -21.15 12.90
CA ASP A 8 -8.09 -20.56 11.71
C ASP A 8 -7.06 -20.35 10.60
N GLU A 9 -5.88 -19.83 10.92
CA GLU A 9 -4.81 -19.59 9.92
C GLU A 9 -4.29 -20.92 9.31
N ILE A 10 -4.11 -21.96 10.13
CA ILE A 10 -3.70 -23.29 9.62
C ILE A 10 -4.77 -23.83 8.66
N MET A 11 -6.05 -23.73 9.02
CA MET A 11 -7.16 -24.20 8.20
C MET A 11 -7.34 -23.37 6.92
N ASP A 12 -7.23 -22.05 7.00
CA ASP A 12 -7.34 -21.15 5.85
C ASP A 12 -6.24 -21.41 4.81
N GLN A 13 -5.04 -21.80 5.25
CA GLN A 13 -3.96 -22.23 4.37
C GLN A 13 -4.08 -23.71 3.94
N GLN A 14 -5.17 -24.43 4.31
CA GLN A 14 -5.37 -25.85 4.00
C GLN A 14 -4.26 -26.75 4.60
N GLY A 15 -3.68 -26.35 5.71
CA GLY A 15 -2.82 -27.19 6.55
C GLY A 15 -3.66 -28.10 7.43
N ASP A 16 -3.00 -29.08 8.04
CA ASP A 16 -3.59 -29.98 9.02
C ASP A 16 -2.84 -29.83 10.37
N PHE A 17 -3.51 -30.16 11.48
CA PHE A 17 -2.89 -30.06 12.79
C PHE A 17 -3.36 -31.13 13.75
N GLU A 18 -2.49 -31.46 14.72
CA GLU A 18 -2.76 -32.40 15.80
C GLU A 18 -2.36 -31.77 17.13
N PHE A 19 -3.24 -31.81 18.14
CA PHE A 19 -2.87 -31.40 19.50
C PHE A 19 -2.00 -32.49 20.16
N LEU A 20 -0.77 -32.15 20.49
CA LEU A 20 0.12 -33.02 21.25
C LEU A 20 -0.09 -32.84 22.76
N GLU A 21 -0.33 -31.61 23.19
CA GLU A 21 -0.62 -31.28 24.58
C GLU A 21 -1.55 -30.06 24.64
N PHE A 22 -2.49 -30.08 25.60
CA PHE A 22 -3.35 -28.94 25.86
C PHE A 22 -3.57 -28.81 27.36
N LYS A 23 -3.06 -27.72 27.97
CA LYS A 23 -3.20 -27.38 29.40
C LYS A 23 -4.06 -26.15 29.55
N VAL A 24 -5.19 -26.29 30.24
CA VAL A 24 -6.10 -25.17 30.56
C VAL A 24 -5.76 -24.62 31.95
N GLY A 25 -5.55 -23.31 32.03
CA GLY A 25 -5.39 -22.62 33.29
C GLY A 25 -6.63 -22.77 34.19
N LYS A 26 -6.43 -23.10 35.44
CA LYS A 26 -7.53 -23.39 36.41
C LYS A 26 -8.09 -22.14 37.08
N LYS A 27 -7.33 -21.04 37.09
CA LYS A 27 -7.72 -19.76 37.68
C LYS A 27 -7.80 -18.68 36.59
N LYS A 28 -8.51 -17.58 36.88
CA LYS A 28 -8.73 -16.46 35.93
C LYS A 28 -7.44 -15.90 35.33
N PHE A 29 -6.34 -15.96 36.05
CA PHE A 29 -5.04 -15.41 35.64
C PHE A 29 -4.02 -16.49 35.25
N ASP A 30 -4.40 -17.76 35.24
CA ASP A 30 -3.52 -18.83 34.80
C ASP A 30 -3.43 -18.85 33.27
N TYR A 31 -2.23 -19.02 32.75
CA TYR A 31 -2.02 -19.21 31.32
C TYR A 31 -2.45 -20.62 30.90
N SER A 32 -3.14 -20.68 29.75
CA SER A 32 -3.37 -21.94 29.05
C SER A 32 -2.27 -22.10 27.99
N SER A 33 -1.81 -23.32 27.78
CA SER A 33 -0.81 -23.64 26.77
C SER A 33 -1.26 -24.79 25.89
N ALA A 34 -0.86 -24.78 24.64
CA ALA A 34 -1.10 -25.85 23.69
C ALA A 34 0.17 -26.15 22.89
N THR A 35 0.50 -27.42 22.75
CA THR A 35 1.52 -27.88 21.82
C THR A 35 0.83 -28.54 20.65
N ILE A 36 1.06 -28.02 19.45
CA ILE A 36 0.37 -28.41 18.23
C ILE A 36 1.40 -28.86 17.21
N LYS A 37 1.17 -30.01 16.59
CA LYS A 37 1.90 -30.49 15.43
C LYS A 37 1.18 -29.98 14.19
N VAL A 38 1.87 -29.21 13.38
CA VAL A 38 1.34 -28.65 12.12
C VAL A 38 1.86 -29.47 10.95
N MET A 39 1.00 -29.79 10.00
CA MET A 39 1.32 -30.58 8.83
C MET A 39 0.96 -29.81 7.56
N GLY A 40 1.88 -29.82 6.60
CA GLY A 40 1.69 -29.20 5.28
C GLY A 40 1.85 -30.24 4.17
N ARG A 41 1.26 -29.98 3.00
CA ARG A 41 1.32 -30.85 1.81
C ARG A 41 2.72 -30.96 1.21
N SER A 42 3.60 -30.02 1.50
CA SER A 42 5.00 -29.97 1.07
C SER A 42 5.81 -29.14 2.08
N GLN A 43 7.13 -29.25 2.02
CA GLN A 43 8.02 -28.45 2.87
C GLN A 43 7.79 -26.93 2.70
N LYS A 44 7.61 -26.47 1.47
CA LYS A 44 7.33 -25.06 1.17
C LYS A 44 5.98 -24.62 1.74
N HIS A 45 4.97 -25.47 1.65
CA HIS A 45 3.64 -25.22 2.21
C HIS A 45 3.69 -25.17 3.74
N LEU A 46 4.37 -26.12 4.39
CA LEU A 46 4.55 -26.12 5.84
C LEU A 46 5.30 -24.86 6.32
N SER A 47 6.37 -24.46 5.62
CA SER A 47 7.11 -23.24 5.96
C SER A 47 6.24 -21.99 5.85
N SER A 48 5.32 -21.91 4.87
CA SER A 48 4.37 -20.81 4.73
C SER A 48 3.41 -20.73 5.92
N ILE A 49 2.83 -21.88 6.31
CA ILE A 49 1.92 -21.97 7.46
C ILE A 49 2.63 -21.58 8.75
N LEU A 50 3.82 -22.13 8.99
CA LEU A 50 4.59 -21.84 10.20
C LEU A 50 4.99 -20.37 10.30
N GLY A 51 5.33 -19.72 9.19
CA GLY A 51 5.63 -18.29 9.17
C GLY A 51 4.48 -17.45 9.69
N GLU A 52 3.25 -17.69 9.24
CA GLU A 52 2.07 -16.95 9.71
C GLU A 52 1.70 -17.32 11.16
N VAL A 53 1.81 -18.59 11.53
CA VAL A 53 1.54 -19.06 12.89
C VAL A 53 2.51 -18.43 13.92
N TYR A 54 3.78 -18.28 13.57
CA TYR A 54 4.76 -17.57 14.41
C TYR A 54 4.44 -16.08 14.56
N ARG A 55 3.94 -15.43 13.52
CA ARG A 55 3.47 -14.03 13.61
C ARG A 55 2.26 -13.84 14.52
N LEU A 56 1.48 -14.89 14.71
CA LEU A 56 0.36 -14.90 15.65
C LEU A 56 0.79 -15.19 17.10
N GLY A 57 2.09 -15.41 17.33
CA GLY A 57 2.66 -15.59 18.68
C GLY A 57 2.92 -17.04 19.07
N ALA A 58 2.84 -18.01 18.16
CA ALA A 58 3.34 -19.34 18.41
C ALA A 58 4.88 -19.37 18.46
N THR A 59 5.44 -20.36 19.12
CA THR A 59 6.89 -20.56 19.22
C THR A 59 7.22 -22.01 18.90
N SER A 60 8.37 -22.27 18.26
CA SER A 60 8.89 -23.62 18.13
C SER A 60 9.39 -24.15 19.47
N PRO A 61 9.19 -25.46 19.78
CA PRO A 61 9.84 -26.09 20.91
C PRO A 61 11.38 -26.06 20.81
N GLU A 62 11.89 -26.17 19.59
CA GLU A 62 13.29 -25.92 19.29
C GLU A 62 13.46 -24.42 19.04
N THR A 63 14.38 -23.80 19.76
CA THR A 63 14.69 -22.37 19.60
C THR A 63 15.91 -22.23 18.70
N PRO A 64 15.72 -22.15 17.37
CA PRO A 64 16.85 -21.93 16.46
C PRO A 64 17.35 -20.50 16.62
N GLU A 65 18.65 -20.30 16.39
CA GLU A 65 19.24 -18.98 16.24
C GLU A 65 18.55 -18.20 15.12
N ALA A 66 18.39 -16.89 15.32
CA ALA A 66 17.89 -16.03 14.27
C ALA A 66 18.89 -15.98 13.11
N THR A 67 18.35 -15.96 11.90
CA THR A 67 19.16 -15.73 10.70
C THR A 67 19.20 -14.24 10.38
N TYR A 68 20.34 -13.75 9.93
CA TYR A 68 20.51 -12.36 9.51
C TYR A 68 21.48 -12.26 8.35
N THR A 69 21.29 -11.25 7.52
CA THR A 69 22.08 -11.03 6.31
C THR A 69 22.46 -9.55 6.24
N PRO A 70 23.70 -9.20 5.83
CA PRO A 70 24.09 -7.81 5.70
C PRO A 70 23.28 -7.11 4.61
N ALA A 71 22.88 -5.88 4.88
CA ALA A 71 22.26 -5.01 3.90
C ALA A 71 23.24 -4.76 2.74
N PRO A 72 22.83 -4.94 1.48
CA PRO A 72 23.75 -4.87 0.32
C PRO A 72 24.21 -3.44 0.03
N ARG A 73 23.47 -2.44 0.46
CA ARG A 73 23.82 -1.01 0.40
C ARG A 73 22.86 -0.19 1.27
N ASP A 74 23.12 1.10 1.40
CA ASP A 74 22.23 2.04 2.11
C ASP A 74 20.80 1.94 1.59
N ARG A 75 19.83 1.82 2.50
CA ARG A 75 18.39 1.79 2.24
C ARG A 75 17.90 0.61 1.38
N VAL A 76 18.68 -0.44 1.25
CA VAL A 76 18.30 -1.67 0.55
C VAL A 76 18.39 -2.85 1.51
N LEU A 77 17.33 -3.65 1.55
CA LEU A 77 17.22 -4.81 2.42
C LEU A 77 17.66 -6.08 1.68
N PRO A 78 18.25 -7.05 2.39
CA PRO A 78 18.53 -8.36 1.82
C PRO A 78 17.22 -9.11 1.54
N ASP A 79 17.25 -10.05 0.61
CA ASP A 79 16.10 -10.90 0.31
C ASP A 79 15.69 -11.72 1.53
N GLY A 80 14.38 -11.90 1.69
CA GLY A 80 13.82 -12.64 2.82
C GLY A 80 13.89 -11.92 4.16
N PHE A 81 14.13 -10.60 4.18
CA PHE A 81 14.11 -9.81 5.41
C PHE A 81 12.82 -10.01 6.22
N TYR A 82 12.93 -9.90 7.54
CA TYR A 82 11.79 -9.92 8.45
C TYR A 82 11.19 -8.51 8.58
N SER A 83 9.86 -8.41 8.55
CA SER A 83 9.13 -7.17 8.82
C SER A 83 8.36 -7.27 10.11
N THR A 84 8.53 -6.29 11.00
CA THR A 84 7.95 -6.26 12.34
C THR A 84 6.44 -6.01 12.33
N SER A 85 5.77 -6.53 13.37
CA SER A 85 4.47 -6.01 13.82
C SER A 85 4.70 -4.94 14.91
N ASN A 86 3.61 -4.36 15.44
CA ASN A 86 3.66 -3.46 16.59
C ASN A 86 3.66 -4.20 17.96
N HIS A 87 3.79 -5.52 17.96
CA HIS A 87 3.79 -6.32 19.18
C HIS A 87 5.21 -6.51 19.72
N PRO A 88 5.42 -6.52 21.04
CA PRO A 88 6.71 -6.82 21.64
C PRO A 88 7.36 -8.03 20.96
N THR A 89 8.55 -7.85 20.48
CA THR A 89 9.29 -8.83 19.68
C THR A 89 10.66 -9.08 20.31
N SER A 90 11.08 -10.33 20.33
CA SER A 90 12.42 -10.73 20.75
C SER A 90 13.08 -11.58 19.67
N VAL A 91 14.39 -11.49 19.57
CA VAL A 91 15.22 -12.26 18.64
C VAL A 91 16.16 -13.17 19.43
N TYR A 92 16.32 -14.41 19.04
CA TYR A 92 17.21 -15.37 19.70
C TYR A 92 18.61 -15.25 19.11
N LEU A 93 19.55 -14.75 19.93
CA LEU A 93 20.92 -14.45 19.53
C LEU A 93 21.90 -14.99 20.57
N GLY A 94 22.82 -15.85 20.16
CA GLY A 94 23.88 -16.36 21.02
C GLY A 94 23.36 -17.12 22.22
N GLY A 95 22.29 -17.88 22.08
CA GLY A 95 21.72 -18.72 23.12
C GLY A 95 20.71 -18.03 24.05
N GLU A 96 20.34 -16.78 23.81
CA GLU A 96 19.37 -16.04 24.64
C GLU A 96 18.40 -15.18 23.83
N TRP A 97 17.25 -14.83 24.45
CA TRP A 97 16.26 -13.94 23.87
C TRP A 97 16.61 -12.48 24.15
N VAL A 98 16.87 -11.73 23.08
CA VAL A 98 17.14 -10.28 23.09
C VAL A 98 15.88 -9.54 22.67
N GLU A 99 15.41 -8.60 23.49
CA GLU A 99 14.27 -7.76 23.13
C GLU A 99 14.66 -6.74 22.06
N VAL A 100 13.74 -6.50 21.12
CA VAL A 100 13.94 -5.52 20.04
C VAL A 100 13.59 -4.14 20.57
N GLU A 101 14.58 -3.24 20.56
CA GLU A 101 14.40 -1.84 20.94
C GLU A 101 13.73 -1.03 19.81
N ASP A 102 13.14 0.11 20.16
CA ASP A 102 12.50 1.06 19.23
C ASP A 102 11.46 0.42 18.28
N LEU A 103 10.73 -0.57 18.79
CA LEU A 103 9.81 -1.38 17.99
C LEU A 103 8.72 -0.54 17.33
N MET A 104 8.61 -0.66 16.02
CA MET A 104 7.60 -0.04 15.16
C MET A 104 7.01 -1.09 14.22
N MET A 105 5.83 -0.87 13.70
CA MET A 105 5.19 -1.71 12.70
C MET A 105 5.84 -1.50 11.32
N ASP A 106 5.95 -2.58 10.54
CA ASP A 106 6.46 -2.57 9.15
C ASP A 106 7.89 -2.02 9.01
N LYS A 107 8.73 -2.35 9.97
CA LYS A 107 10.15 -1.99 9.98
C LYS A 107 11.03 -3.24 10.02
N GLN A 108 12.34 -3.04 10.00
CA GLN A 108 13.33 -4.11 9.95
C GLN A 108 14.04 -4.23 11.31
N ILE A 109 14.39 -5.45 11.68
CA ILE A 109 15.23 -5.68 12.86
C ILE A 109 16.68 -5.75 12.39
N VAL A 110 17.50 -4.85 12.91
CA VAL A 110 18.95 -4.86 12.75
C VAL A 110 19.56 -5.40 14.04
N VAL A 111 20.50 -6.33 13.92
CA VAL A 111 21.13 -6.99 15.05
C VAL A 111 22.64 -6.71 15.10
N GLU A 112 23.15 -6.63 16.31
CA GLU A 112 24.59 -6.65 16.62
C GLU A 112 24.86 -7.87 17.51
N PRO A 113 25.13 -9.05 16.92
CA PRO A 113 25.18 -10.31 17.67
C PRO A 113 26.25 -10.30 18.79
N GLU A 114 27.41 -9.69 18.54
CA GLU A 114 28.49 -9.59 19.53
C GLU A 114 28.09 -8.80 20.77
N LYS A 115 27.22 -7.78 20.60
CA LYS A 115 26.71 -6.95 21.69
C LYS A 115 25.40 -7.48 22.25
N ARG A 116 24.83 -8.55 21.69
CA ARG A 116 23.49 -9.06 21.99
C ARG A 116 22.45 -7.95 21.96
N HIS A 117 22.46 -7.18 20.89
CA HIS A 117 21.60 -6.02 20.71
C HIS A 117 20.76 -6.18 19.45
N ALA A 118 19.48 -5.80 19.54
CA ALA A 118 18.54 -5.81 18.43
C ALA A 118 17.71 -4.53 18.46
N VAL A 119 17.65 -3.83 17.34
CA VAL A 119 16.93 -2.55 17.21
C VAL A 119 16.08 -2.54 15.96
N CYS A 120 14.90 -1.93 16.06
CA CYS A 120 14.00 -1.74 14.92
C CYS A 120 14.41 -0.47 14.16
N LYS A 121 14.71 -0.61 12.86
CA LYS A 121 15.07 0.53 12.00
C LYS A 121 14.11 0.66 10.81
N PRO A 122 13.65 1.88 10.48
CA PRO A 122 13.03 2.15 9.17
C PRO A 122 14.02 1.89 8.04
N ILE A 123 13.54 1.47 6.85
CA ILE A 123 14.40 1.21 5.68
C ILE A 123 15.28 2.43 5.32
N GLY A 124 14.76 3.65 5.51
CA GLY A 124 15.52 4.88 5.27
C GLY A 124 16.74 5.09 6.18
N GLN A 125 16.84 4.36 7.29
CA GLN A 125 17.94 4.41 8.27
C GLN A 125 18.89 3.20 8.16
N VAL A 126 18.53 2.18 7.37
CA VAL A 126 19.40 1.02 7.15
C VAL A 126 20.62 1.43 6.35
N LYS A 127 21.79 1.00 6.81
CA LYS A 127 23.09 1.26 6.19
C LYS A 127 23.65 -0.01 5.57
N GLU A 128 24.50 0.16 4.57
CA GLU A 128 25.27 -0.95 4.00
C GLU A 128 26.03 -1.70 5.11
N GLY A 129 25.90 -3.02 5.10
CA GLY A 129 26.52 -3.88 6.12
C GLY A 129 25.71 -4.05 7.41
N ASP A 130 24.63 -3.29 7.65
CA ASP A 130 23.71 -3.57 8.78
C ASP A 130 23.21 -5.02 8.69
N LEU A 131 23.33 -5.77 9.78
CA LEU A 131 22.88 -7.17 9.84
C LEU A 131 21.35 -7.20 10.05
N VAL A 132 20.63 -7.39 8.98
CA VAL A 132 19.16 -7.40 8.96
C VAL A 132 18.65 -8.82 9.20
N VAL A 133 17.72 -9.00 10.13
CA VAL A 133 17.09 -10.29 10.41
C VAL A 133 16.32 -10.78 9.19
N THR A 134 16.53 -12.06 8.83
CA THR A 134 15.91 -12.73 7.68
C THR A 134 15.16 -13.98 8.11
N GLY A 135 14.08 -14.29 7.39
CA GLY A 135 13.20 -15.42 7.73
C GLY A 135 12.42 -15.21 9.02
N GLU A 136 11.82 -16.27 9.53
CA GLU A 136 10.94 -16.24 10.71
C GLU A 136 11.54 -17.00 11.92
N LYS A 137 12.68 -17.67 11.73
CA LYS A 137 13.32 -18.47 12.78
C LYS A 137 14.01 -17.59 13.81
N GLY A 138 13.96 -18.01 15.06
CA GLY A 138 14.56 -17.26 16.16
C GLY A 138 13.87 -15.94 16.49
N ILE A 139 12.63 -15.76 16.08
CA ILE A 139 11.81 -14.58 16.39
C ILE A 139 10.63 -15.01 17.24
N ARG A 140 10.35 -14.24 18.29
CA ARG A 140 9.21 -14.45 19.17
C ARG A 140 8.43 -13.16 19.33
N ILE A 141 7.14 -13.21 18.98
CA ILE A 141 6.19 -12.11 19.14
C ILE A 141 5.31 -12.39 20.35
N ARG A 142 5.01 -11.37 21.14
CA ARG A 142 4.09 -11.43 22.27
C ARG A 142 2.89 -10.52 22.01
N PRO A 143 1.84 -11.01 21.30
CA PRO A 143 0.63 -10.24 21.10
C PRO A 143 -0.05 -9.97 22.45
N PRO A 144 -0.58 -8.75 22.70
CA PRO A 144 -1.32 -8.48 23.91
C PRO A 144 -2.58 -9.35 23.96
N GLU A 145 -2.90 -9.89 25.15
CA GLU A 145 -4.18 -10.53 25.38
C GLU A 145 -5.27 -9.46 25.27
N ARG A 146 -6.11 -9.57 24.27
CA ARG A 146 -7.25 -8.66 24.12
C ARG A 146 -8.34 -9.04 25.12
N PRO A 147 -9.00 -8.05 25.79
CA PRO A 147 -10.25 -8.28 26.49
C PRO A 147 -11.27 -8.91 25.52
N ARG A 148 -12.15 -9.74 26.05
CA ARG A 148 -13.18 -10.47 25.25
C ARG A 148 -14.21 -9.58 24.54
N GLU A 149 -14.18 -8.26 24.77
CA GLU A 149 -15.07 -7.30 24.15
C GLU A 149 -14.36 -6.61 22.97
N GLY A 150 -14.98 -6.73 21.79
CA GLY A 150 -14.35 -6.41 20.51
C GLY A 150 -14.04 -4.94 20.31
N VAL A 151 -12.83 -4.69 19.85
CA VAL A 151 -12.54 -3.53 19.00
C VAL A 151 -12.18 -4.10 17.64
N GLY A 152 -13.05 -3.86 16.67
CA GLY A 152 -12.84 -4.26 15.29
C GLY A 152 -11.52 -3.73 14.74
N VAL A 153 -10.74 -4.64 14.16
CA VAL A 153 -9.51 -4.28 13.44
C VAL A 153 -9.94 -3.61 12.14
N PHE A 154 -9.57 -2.34 11.96
CA PHE A 154 -9.61 -1.63 10.68
C PHE A 154 -10.80 -1.97 9.76
N GLU A 155 -12.04 -1.69 10.21
CA GLU A 155 -13.26 -1.85 9.40
C GLU A 155 -13.40 -0.80 8.27
N PHE A 156 -12.51 0.19 8.19
CA PHE A 156 -12.62 1.20 7.11
C PHE A 156 -12.39 0.62 5.69
N MET A 157 -11.85 -0.60 5.59
CA MET A 157 -11.71 -1.32 4.31
C MET A 157 -12.87 -2.28 4.02
N ALA A 158 -13.81 -2.45 4.95
CA ALA A 158 -14.98 -3.32 4.83
C ALA A 158 -16.28 -2.58 5.15
N SER A 159 -16.40 -1.33 4.71
CA SER A 159 -17.65 -0.60 4.78
C SER A 159 -18.59 -1.16 3.71
N ASP A 160 -19.59 -1.92 4.15
CA ASP A 160 -20.78 -2.29 3.35
C ASP A 160 -21.72 -1.09 3.10
N VAL A 161 -21.25 0.12 3.35
CA VAL A 161 -21.97 1.33 2.94
C VAL A 161 -21.88 1.38 1.43
N SER A 162 -22.98 1.02 0.78
CA SER A 162 -23.14 1.14 -0.66
C SER A 162 -22.93 2.62 -1.02
N PRO A 163 -21.80 2.99 -1.66
CA PRO A 163 -21.62 4.36 -2.12
C PRO A 163 -22.69 4.62 -3.15
N GLU A 164 -23.37 5.77 -3.07
CA GLU A 164 -24.30 6.18 -4.10
C GLU A 164 -23.60 6.11 -5.45
N LYS A 165 -24.16 5.32 -6.36
CA LYS A 165 -23.59 5.21 -7.71
C LYS A 165 -23.63 6.60 -8.33
N PRO A 166 -22.49 7.14 -8.82
CA PRO A 166 -22.47 8.43 -9.46
C PRO A 166 -23.48 8.43 -10.60
N SER A 167 -24.24 9.52 -10.70
CA SER A 167 -25.21 9.67 -11.80
C SER A 167 -24.49 9.51 -13.13
N THR A 168 -24.97 8.62 -13.99
CA THR A 168 -24.40 8.40 -15.32
C THR A 168 -24.36 9.69 -16.14
N THR A 169 -25.26 10.61 -15.89
CA THR A 169 -25.31 11.94 -16.51
C THR A 169 -24.07 12.76 -16.15
N ILE A 170 -23.71 12.84 -14.87
CA ILE A 170 -22.53 13.60 -14.41
C ILE A 170 -21.25 13.01 -15.03
N ILE A 171 -21.15 11.68 -15.10
CA ILE A 171 -19.99 11.02 -15.71
C ILE A 171 -19.86 11.35 -17.19
N ARG A 172 -20.97 11.38 -17.92
CA ARG A 172 -20.98 11.77 -19.34
C ARG A 172 -20.59 13.23 -19.54
N GLU A 173 -21.02 14.13 -18.66
CA GLU A 173 -20.61 15.54 -18.69
C GLU A 173 -19.10 15.67 -18.44
N VAL A 174 -18.56 14.99 -17.42
CA VAL A 174 -17.13 14.97 -17.15
C VAL A 174 -16.33 14.39 -18.35
N ALA A 175 -16.80 13.29 -18.92
CA ALA A 175 -16.17 12.70 -20.11
C ALA A 175 -16.20 13.64 -21.32
N LYS A 176 -17.32 14.35 -21.53
CA LYS A 176 -17.47 15.35 -22.58
C LYS A 176 -16.50 16.52 -22.38
N ASP A 177 -16.39 17.02 -21.17
CA ASP A 177 -15.49 18.12 -20.83
C ASP A 177 -14.02 17.72 -21.00
N LEU A 178 -13.63 16.51 -20.56
CA LEU A 178 -12.28 15.98 -20.79
C LEU A 178 -11.95 15.85 -22.27
N ARG A 179 -12.88 15.33 -23.08
CA ARG A 179 -12.70 15.25 -24.55
C ARG A 179 -12.50 16.63 -25.16
N LYS A 180 -13.39 17.56 -24.84
CA LYS A 180 -13.30 18.93 -25.34
C LYS A 180 -11.96 19.57 -24.97
N THR A 181 -11.53 19.45 -23.71
CA THR A 181 -10.22 19.97 -23.27
C THR A 181 -9.09 19.35 -24.09
N ARG A 182 -9.15 18.04 -24.37
CA ARG A 182 -8.13 17.34 -25.18
C ARG A 182 -8.15 17.78 -26.63
N GLU A 183 -9.32 17.95 -27.26
CA GLU A 183 -9.50 18.42 -28.64
C GLU A 183 -8.99 19.84 -28.83
N GLU A 184 -9.14 20.68 -27.81
CA GLU A 184 -8.64 22.06 -27.78
C GLU A 184 -7.13 22.16 -27.48
N GLY A 185 -6.44 21.01 -27.26
CA GLY A 185 -5.02 20.98 -26.93
C GLY A 185 -4.74 21.35 -25.46
N GLY A 186 -5.77 21.38 -24.61
CA GLY A 186 -5.66 21.76 -23.22
C GLY A 186 -4.98 20.68 -22.36
N LYS A 187 -4.38 21.12 -21.26
CA LYS A 187 -3.61 20.31 -20.31
C LYS A 187 -4.51 19.74 -19.21
N ILE A 188 -4.51 18.41 -19.08
CA ILE A 188 -5.26 17.65 -18.07
C ILE A 188 -4.31 17.13 -17.00
N VAL A 189 -4.49 17.54 -15.76
CA VAL A 189 -3.71 17.10 -14.61
C VAL A 189 -4.55 16.21 -13.70
N VAL A 190 -3.99 15.12 -13.24
CA VAL A 190 -4.65 14.21 -12.29
C VAL A 190 -3.96 14.30 -10.93
N VAL A 191 -4.76 14.45 -9.86
CA VAL A 191 -4.32 14.35 -8.47
C VAL A 191 -4.94 13.09 -7.88
N ALA A 192 -4.13 12.11 -7.50
CA ALA A 192 -4.65 10.82 -7.07
C ALA A 192 -4.13 10.39 -5.69
N GLY A 193 -5.00 9.78 -4.90
CA GLY A 193 -4.67 9.16 -3.62
C GLY A 193 -4.62 7.63 -3.70
N PRO A 194 -4.07 6.95 -2.67
CA PRO A 194 -3.87 5.50 -2.66
C PRO A 194 -5.18 4.71 -2.72
N ALA A 195 -6.32 5.30 -2.35
CA ALA A 195 -7.62 4.65 -2.47
C ALA A 195 -7.96 4.26 -3.92
N VAL A 196 -7.39 4.93 -4.92
CA VAL A 196 -7.50 4.52 -6.34
C VAL A 196 -7.04 3.06 -6.52
N ILE A 197 -5.98 2.66 -5.83
CA ILE A 197 -5.48 1.27 -5.90
C ILE A 197 -6.38 0.34 -5.09
N HIS A 198 -6.67 0.71 -3.83
CA HIS A 198 -7.43 -0.13 -2.88
C HIS A 198 -8.84 -0.48 -3.38
N THR A 199 -9.46 0.41 -4.13
CA THR A 199 -10.82 0.22 -4.69
C THR A 199 -10.83 -0.45 -6.07
N GLY A 200 -9.64 -0.80 -6.62
CA GLY A 200 -9.52 -1.41 -7.94
C GLY A 200 -9.57 -0.44 -9.11
N GLY A 201 -9.41 0.86 -8.85
CA GLY A 201 -9.40 1.92 -9.89
C GLY A 201 -8.10 2.01 -10.69
N ALA A 202 -7.00 1.38 -10.23
CA ALA A 202 -5.69 1.46 -10.86
C ALA A 202 -5.66 1.13 -12.36
N PRO A 203 -6.27 0.03 -12.85
CA PRO A 203 -6.26 -0.28 -14.28
C PRO A 203 -6.95 0.80 -15.12
N TYR A 204 -7.96 1.44 -14.58
CA TYR A 204 -8.72 2.49 -15.27
C TYR A 204 -7.97 3.81 -15.30
N LEU A 205 -7.28 4.20 -14.23
CA LEU A 205 -6.40 5.36 -14.27
C LEU A 205 -5.22 5.13 -15.21
N ALA A 206 -4.61 3.95 -15.22
CA ALA A 206 -3.60 3.56 -16.20
C ALA A 206 -4.15 3.65 -17.66
N LYS A 207 -5.41 3.25 -17.86
CA LYS A 207 -6.08 3.38 -19.17
C LYS A 207 -6.32 4.85 -19.57
N MET A 208 -6.64 5.74 -18.62
CA MET A 208 -6.72 7.18 -18.92
C MET A 208 -5.36 7.73 -19.39
N VAL A 209 -4.25 7.30 -18.79
CA VAL A 209 -2.90 7.65 -19.25
C VAL A 209 -2.66 7.12 -20.67
N GLU A 210 -2.98 5.85 -20.93
CA GLU A 210 -2.84 5.22 -22.24
C GLU A 210 -3.63 5.96 -23.32
N LEU A 211 -4.85 6.39 -23.01
CA LEU A 211 -5.75 7.12 -23.89
C LEU A 211 -5.33 8.59 -24.09
N GLY A 212 -4.35 9.09 -23.33
CA GLY A 212 -3.85 10.45 -23.43
C GLY A 212 -4.70 11.49 -22.69
N TYR A 213 -5.45 11.11 -21.68
CA TYR A 213 -6.22 12.03 -20.83
C TYR A 213 -5.49 12.40 -19.53
N VAL A 214 -4.18 12.22 -19.47
CA VAL A 214 -3.34 12.62 -18.33
C VAL A 214 -2.05 13.21 -18.86
N ASP A 215 -1.82 14.50 -18.62
CA ASP A 215 -0.58 15.20 -19.00
C ASP A 215 0.39 15.34 -17.83
N ALA A 216 -0.10 15.21 -16.58
CA ALA A 216 0.72 15.10 -15.39
C ALA A 216 -0.05 14.39 -14.27
N LEU A 217 0.66 13.63 -13.42
CA LEU A 217 0.12 13.01 -12.21
C LEU A 217 0.76 13.62 -10.97
N LEU A 218 -0.05 14.07 -10.02
CA LEU A 218 0.37 14.57 -8.71
C LEU A 218 -0.14 13.63 -7.62
N SER A 219 0.76 13.19 -6.75
CA SER A 219 0.42 12.25 -5.68
C SER A 219 1.47 12.23 -4.57
N GLY A 220 1.31 11.30 -3.63
CA GLY A 220 2.29 10.99 -2.60
C GLY A 220 2.94 9.62 -2.79
N ASN A 221 3.86 9.29 -1.89
CA ASN A 221 4.56 8.00 -1.86
C ASN A 221 3.60 6.81 -1.88
N ALA A 222 2.51 6.87 -1.13
CA ALA A 222 1.58 5.74 -0.95
C ALA A 222 0.92 5.28 -2.26
N LEU A 223 0.53 6.19 -3.18
CA LEU A 223 -0.01 5.78 -4.46
C LEU A 223 1.00 4.94 -5.25
N ALA A 224 2.25 5.42 -5.32
CA ALA A 224 3.30 4.76 -6.09
C ALA A 224 3.64 3.39 -5.50
N VAL A 225 3.82 3.31 -4.19
CA VAL A 225 4.10 2.04 -3.49
C VAL A 225 3.01 1.02 -3.73
N HIS A 226 1.73 1.41 -3.58
CA HIS A 226 0.61 0.47 -3.76
C HIS A 226 0.36 0.10 -5.22
N ASP A 227 0.68 0.98 -6.18
CA ASP A 227 0.62 0.64 -7.61
C ASP A 227 1.68 -0.41 -7.95
N VAL A 228 2.91 -0.25 -7.46
CA VAL A 228 3.99 -1.25 -7.61
C VAL A 228 3.62 -2.56 -6.90
N GLU A 229 3.12 -2.48 -5.67
CA GLU A 229 2.63 -3.65 -4.92
C GLU A 229 1.56 -4.42 -5.72
N TYR A 230 0.57 -3.70 -6.24
CA TYR A 230 -0.50 -4.30 -7.04
C TYR A 230 0.04 -4.89 -8.35
N ALA A 231 0.93 -4.18 -9.02
CA ALA A 231 1.51 -4.63 -10.27
C ALA A 231 2.35 -5.91 -10.10
N LEU A 232 3.14 -6.01 -9.04
CA LEU A 232 4.04 -7.15 -8.82
C LEU A 232 3.32 -8.33 -8.15
N TYR A 233 2.46 -8.07 -7.18
CA TYR A 233 1.92 -9.09 -6.28
C TYR A 233 0.40 -9.27 -6.33
N GLY A 234 -0.34 -8.38 -7.00
CA GLY A 234 -1.81 -8.42 -7.06
C GLY A 234 -2.50 -8.05 -5.75
N THR A 235 -1.77 -7.48 -4.80
CA THR A 235 -2.27 -7.06 -3.49
C THR A 235 -2.20 -5.55 -3.31
N SER A 236 -2.97 -5.02 -2.38
CA SER A 236 -2.85 -3.66 -1.89
C SER A 236 -2.96 -3.67 -0.36
N LEU A 237 -1.99 -3.11 0.34
CA LEU A 237 -1.79 -3.28 1.80
C LEU A 237 -1.78 -4.77 2.21
N GLY A 238 -1.19 -5.62 1.38
CA GLY A 238 -1.13 -7.06 1.60
C GLY A 238 -2.45 -7.81 1.40
N VAL A 239 -3.53 -7.12 1.01
CA VAL A 239 -4.84 -7.73 0.73
C VAL A 239 -4.99 -7.94 -0.78
N ALA A 240 -5.35 -9.16 -1.21
CA ALA A 240 -5.63 -9.42 -2.61
C ALA A 240 -6.85 -8.63 -3.08
N LEU A 241 -6.72 -7.89 -4.18
CA LEU A 241 -7.85 -7.14 -4.75
C LEU A 241 -8.83 -8.05 -5.51
N ASP A 242 -8.40 -9.24 -5.93
CA ASP A 242 -9.33 -10.28 -6.40
C ASP A 242 -9.96 -10.97 -5.18
N ARG A 243 -11.25 -10.69 -4.93
CA ARG A 243 -12.03 -11.25 -3.82
C ARG A 243 -12.11 -12.79 -3.81
N ARG A 244 -11.73 -13.44 -4.92
CA ARG A 244 -11.67 -14.91 -5.04
C ARG A 244 -10.39 -15.50 -4.42
N VAL A 245 -9.39 -14.68 -4.16
CA VAL A 245 -8.11 -15.08 -3.59
C VAL A 245 -8.01 -14.60 -2.15
N LYS A 246 -8.26 -15.47 -1.18
CA LYS A 246 -8.04 -15.21 0.25
C LYS A 246 -6.53 -15.25 0.57
N ARG A 247 -5.75 -14.33 0.02
CA ARG A 247 -4.32 -14.25 0.29
C ARG A 247 -4.03 -12.96 1.04
N ARG A 248 -3.54 -13.06 2.27
CA ARG A 248 -2.95 -11.95 3.01
C ARG A 248 -1.43 -12.07 2.94
N ALA A 249 -0.77 -11.00 2.53
CA ALA A 249 0.68 -10.89 2.54
C ALA A 249 1.05 -9.50 3.08
N PRO A 250 0.94 -9.27 4.40
CA PRO A 250 0.95 -7.95 5.02
C PRO A 250 2.21 -7.13 4.78
N ARG A 251 3.30 -7.74 4.28
CA ARG A 251 4.55 -7.04 3.98
C ARG A 251 4.76 -6.70 2.50
N ASN A 252 3.81 -7.01 1.61
CA ASN A 252 4.02 -6.78 0.17
C ASN A 252 4.30 -5.32 -0.17
N HIS A 253 3.72 -4.36 0.54
CA HIS A 253 4.03 -2.94 0.32
C HIS A 253 5.50 -2.59 0.67
N ILE A 254 6.06 -3.17 1.75
CA ILE A 254 7.47 -2.97 2.10
C ILE A 254 8.38 -3.68 1.09
N VAL A 255 7.99 -4.85 0.60
CA VAL A 255 8.72 -5.53 -0.48
C VAL A 255 8.70 -4.68 -1.74
N ALA A 256 7.56 -4.10 -2.11
CA ALA A 256 7.46 -3.19 -3.25
C ALA A 256 8.37 -1.96 -3.10
N ILE A 257 8.42 -1.34 -1.91
CA ILE A 257 9.38 -0.27 -1.61
C ILE A 257 10.81 -0.74 -1.85
N ASN A 258 11.16 -1.92 -1.32
CA ASN A 258 12.51 -2.46 -1.46
C ASN A 258 12.89 -2.74 -2.91
N GLU A 259 11.97 -3.23 -3.75
CA GLU A 259 12.23 -3.42 -5.19
C GLU A 259 12.53 -2.09 -5.89
N VAL A 260 11.78 -1.03 -5.59
CA VAL A 260 12.09 0.31 -6.12
C VAL A 260 13.44 0.83 -5.60
N MET A 261 13.75 0.59 -4.30
CA MET A 261 15.03 0.97 -3.71
C MET A 261 16.20 0.22 -4.37
N LYS A 262 16.05 -1.06 -4.67
CA LYS A 262 17.05 -1.86 -5.40
C LYS A 262 17.29 -1.33 -6.80
N ALA A 263 16.22 -1.02 -7.54
CA ALA A 263 16.29 -0.47 -8.88
C ALA A 263 16.85 0.97 -8.89
N GLY A 264 16.63 1.73 -7.81
CA GLY A 264 17.05 3.13 -7.66
C GLY A 264 16.03 4.16 -8.13
N SER A 265 14.99 3.76 -8.87
CA SER A 265 13.84 4.60 -9.25
C SER A 265 12.72 3.76 -9.86
N LEU A 266 11.52 4.32 -9.93
CA LEU A 266 10.40 3.72 -10.67
C LEU A 266 10.74 3.55 -12.16
N ARG A 267 11.44 4.53 -12.76
CA ARG A 267 11.89 4.47 -14.16
C ARG A 267 12.82 3.28 -14.38
N ALA A 268 13.82 3.11 -13.53
CA ALA A 268 14.75 1.99 -13.63
C ALA A 268 14.03 0.63 -13.47
N LEU A 269 13.03 0.55 -12.59
CA LEU A 269 12.22 -0.65 -12.40
C LEU A 269 11.37 -0.99 -13.64
N VAL A 270 10.92 0.02 -14.40
CA VAL A 270 10.23 -0.19 -15.69
C VAL A 270 11.22 -0.60 -16.78
N GLU A 271 12.36 0.07 -16.86
CA GLU A 271 13.40 -0.19 -17.87
C GLU A 271 14.04 -1.58 -17.71
N SER A 272 14.12 -2.11 -16.47
CA SER A 272 14.55 -3.50 -16.22
C SER A 272 13.54 -4.55 -16.68
N GLY A 273 12.29 -4.15 -16.94
CA GLY A 273 11.19 -5.05 -17.29
C GLY A 273 10.52 -5.74 -16.09
N GLU A 274 10.93 -5.42 -14.85
CA GLU A 274 10.29 -5.95 -13.64
C GLU A 274 8.91 -5.34 -13.42
N LEU A 275 8.75 -4.03 -13.67
CA LEU A 275 7.45 -3.36 -13.65
C LEU A 275 6.93 -3.21 -15.09
N CYS A 276 5.95 -4.05 -15.48
CA CYS A 276 5.40 -4.11 -16.85
C CYS A 276 3.91 -3.76 -16.93
N LYS A 277 3.29 -3.29 -15.85
CA LYS A 277 1.89 -2.85 -15.79
C LYS A 277 1.69 -1.90 -14.61
N GLY A 278 0.55 -1.23 -14.55
CA GLY A 278 0.20 -0.27 -13.50
C GLY A 278 0.20 1.17 -14.00
N ILE A 279 -0.13 2.09 -13.09
CA ILE A 279 -0.22 3.53 -13.38
C ILE A 279 1.17 4.07 -13.73
N PHE A 280 2.17 3.80 -12.88
CA PHE A 280 3.53 4.32 -13.09
C PHE A 280 4.23 3.69 -14.29
N TYR A 281 3.93 2.42 -14.60
CA TYR A 281 4.37 1.83 -15.88
C TYR A 281 3.85 2.63 -17.08
N GLN A 282 2.56 2.96 -17.09
CA GLN A 282 1.97 3.72 -18.19
C GLN A 282 2.50 5.15 -18.27
N LEU A 283 2.62 5.85 -17.13
CA LEU A 283 3.19 7.20 -17.08
C LEU A 283 4.61 7.23 -17.67
N ILE A 284 5.47 6.31 -17.26
CA ILE A 284 6.86 6.23 -17.70
C ILE A 284 6.95 5.84 -19.17
N SER A 285 6.17 4.83 -19.60
CA SER A 285 6.14 4.36 -20.99
C SER A 285 5.63 5.42 -21.98
N LYS A 286 4.73 6.29 -21.52
CA LYS A 286 4.18 7.40 -22.33
C LYS A 286 4.95 8.70 -22.16
N GLY A 287 5.95 8.76 -21.29
CA GLY A 287 6.70 9.98 -20.98
C GLY A 287 5.87 11.04 -20.26
N VAL A 288 4.80 10.65 -19.57
CA VAL A 288 3.95 11.55 -18.78
C VAL A 288 4.64 11.86 -17.46
N PRO A 289 4.87 13.14 -17.11
CA PRO A 289 5.50 13.53 -15.87
C PRO A 289 4.61 13.22 -14.65
N TYR A 290 5.27 12.91 -13.54
CA TYR A 290 4.62 12.77 -12.25
C TYR A 290 5.43 13.47 -11.15
N VAL A 291 4.74 13.88 -10.08
CA VAL A 291 5.37 14.46 -8.90
C VAL A 291 4.84 13.75 -7.67
N LEU A 292 5.73 13.19 -6.88
CA LEU A 292 5.43 12.49 -5.64
C LEU A 292 5.92 13.31 -4.44
N ALA A 293 4.98 13.76 -3.59
CA ALA A 293 5.30 14.49 -2.36
C ALA A 293 5.40 13.52 -1.18
N GLY A 294 6.44 13.66 -0.38
CA GLY A 294 6.65 12.91 0.85
C GLY A 294 5.70 13.34 1.97
N SER A 295 5.49 12.44 2.92
CA SER A 295 4.61 12.61 4.06
C SER A 295 5.24 11.98 5.31
N ILE A 296 4.87 12.51 6.50
CA ILE A 296 5.28 11.92 7.79
C ILE A 296 4.71 10.50 8.03
N ARG A 297 3.81 10.03 7.17
CA ARG A 297 3.22 8.68 7.23
C ARG A 297 3.94 7.66 6.35
N ASP A 298 4.96 8.08 5.61
CA ASP A 298 5.64 7.19 4.66
C ASP A 298 6.51 6.17 5.41
N ASP A 299 6.35 4.89 5.07
CA ASP A 299 7.12 3.78 5.67
C ASP A 299 8.55 3.66 5.14
N GLY A 300 8.95 4.56 4.33
CA GLY A 300 10.21 4.71 3.63
C GLY A 300 9.90 5.28 2.26
N PRO A 301 10.14 6.58 2.04
CA PRO A 301 9.88 7.19 0.74
C PRO A 301 10.79 6.55 -0.31
N ILE A 302 10.18 6.12 -1.42
CA ILE A 302 10.95 5.64 -2.58
C ILE A 302 11.80 6.78 -3.16
N PRO A 303 12.87 6.48 -3.96
CA PRO A 303 13.80 7.50 -4.46
C PRO A 303 13.15 8.63 -5.27
N ASP A 304 12.04 8.35 -5.93
CA ASP A 304 11.28 9.32 -6.75
C ASP A 304 10.50 10.36 -5.90
N VAL A 305 10.44 10.18 -4.58
CA VAL A 305 9.65 11.05 -3.69
C VAL A 305 10.44 12.27 -3.24
N ILE A 306 9.84 13.43 -3.39
CA ILE A 306 10.38 14.70 -2.89
C ILE A 306 10.01 14.82 -1.40
N VAL A 307 10.99 14.65 -0.53
CA VAL A 307 10.79 14.67 0.94
C VAL A 307 10.65 16.07 1.51
N SER A 308 11.15 17.08 0.81
CA SER A 308 10.97 18.49 1.19
C SER A 308 9.59 18.97 0.79
N SER A 309 8.73 19.30 1.77
CA SER A 309 7.38 19.82 1.50
C SER A 309 7.40 21.10 0.66
N SER A 310 8.37 21.98 0.89
CA SER A 310 8.55 23.22 0.13
C SER A 310 8.91 22.96 -1.32
N GLU A 311 9.83 22.03 -1.56
CA GLU A 311 10.21 21.62 -2.91
C GLU A 311 9.05 20.92 -3.63
N ALA A 312 8.37 19.98 -2.96
CA ALA A 312 7.19 19.31 -3.50
C ALA A 312 6.10 20.32 -3.91
N GLN A 313 5.85 21.34 -3.06
CA GLN A 313 4.91 22.41 -3.38
C GLN A 313 5.32 23.20 -4.64
N THR A 314 6.62 23.48 -4.80
CA THR A 314 7.15 24.17 -5.99
C THR A 314 6.93 23.33 -7.24
N ARG A 315 7.26 22.03 -7.19
CA ARG A 315 7.04 21.10 -8.31
C ARG A 315 5.57 20.91 -8.65
N TYR A 316 4.69 20.89 -7.65
CA TYR A 316 3.25 20.84 -7.88
C TYR A 316 2.76 22.09 -8.62
N ARG A 317 3.20 23.29 -8.22
CA ARG A 317 2.87 24.56 -8.92
C ARG A 317 3.36 24.56 -10.36
N GLU A 318 4.57 24.08 -10.61
CA GLU A 318 5.09 23.95 -11.98
C GLU A 318 4.24 23.00 -12.81
N ALA A 319 3.83 21.86 -12.24
CA ALA A 319 3.02 20.88 -12.94
C ALA A 319 1.60 21.36 -13.29
N VAL A 320 1.00 22.23 -12.44
CA VAL A 320 -0.37 22.75 -12.68
C VAL A 320 -0.42 24.13 -13.33
N ARG A 321 0.73 24.74 -13.63
CA ARG A 321 0.82 26.13 -14.10
C ARG A 321 -0.12 26.43 -15.25
N ASP A 322 -0.16 25.59 -16.26
CA ASP A 322 -0.94 25.78 -17.47
C ASP A 322 -2.03 24.69 -17.60
N ALA A 323 -2.57 24.25 -16.45
CA ALA A 323 -3.64 23.27 -16.44
C ALA A 323 -4.97 23.92 -16.86
N ASP A 324 -5.71 23.25 -17.74
CA ASP A 324 -7.07 23.63 -18.13
C ASP A 324 -8.12 22.80 -17.40
N PHE A 325 -7.75 21.55 -17.08
CA PHE A 325 -8.63 20.64 -16.36
C PHE A 325 -7.84 19.86 -15.28
N VAL A 326 -8.42 19.75 -14.08
CA VAL A 326 -7.84 18.95 -12.98
C VAL A 326 -8.85 17.94 -12.47
N VAL A 327 -8.46 16.67 -12.46
CA VAL A 327 -9.24 15.56 -11.88
C VAL A 327 -8.60 15.17 -10.56
N MET A 328 -9.35 15.28 -9.46
CA MET A 328 -8.91 14.92 -8.12
C MET A 328 -9.61 13.64 -7.68
N LEU A 329 -8.83 12.61 -7.32
CA LEU A 329 -9.31 11.25 -7.08
C LEU A 329 -8.89 10.78 -5.69
N ALA A 330 -9.82 10.77 -4.73
CA ALA A 330 -9.66 10.22 -3.38
C ALA A 330 -8.36 10.63 -2.68
N SER A 331 -8.05 11.92 -2.68
CA SER A 331 -6.87 12.48 -2.03
C SER A 331 -7.20 13.79 -1.32
N THR A 332 -7.45 13.72 -0.03
CA THR A 332 -7.77 14.94 0.76
C THR A 332 -6.63 15.95 0.76
N LEU A 333 -5.43 15.52 1.16
CA LEU A 333 -4.30 16.43 1.36
C LEU A 333 -3.82 17.06 0.04
N HIS A 334 -3.55 16.23 -0.96
CA HIS A 334 -3.03 16.69 -2.25
C HIS A 334 -4.07 17.50 -3.03
N SER A 335 -5.35 17.08 -2.97
CA SER A 335 -6.45 17.82 -3.64
C SER A 335 -6.63 19.22 -3.06
N ILE A 336 -6.63 19.37 -1.74
CA ILE A 336 -6.72 20.69 -1.09
C ILE A 336 -5.48 21.55 -1.41
N ALA A 337 -4.28 20.95 -1.36
CA ALA A 337 -3.04 21.65 -1.68
C ALA A 337 -3.06 22.17 -3.12
N VAL A 338 -3.43 21.30 -4.08
CA VAL A 338 -3.51 21.67 -5.50
C VAL A 338 -4.63 22.67 -5.74
N GLY A 339 -5.80 22.51 -5.13
CA GLY A 339 -6.91 23.46 -5.25
C GLY A 339 -6.51 24.90 -4.89
N ASN A 340 -5.66 25.06 -3.86
CA ASN A 340 -5.12 26.37 -3.47
C ASN A 340 -4.09 26.94 -4.47
N MET A 341 -3.59 26.15 -5.41
CA MET A 341 -2.61 26.57 -6.42
C MET A 341 -3.25 26.94 -7.75
N LEU A 342 -4.53 26.55 -7.95
CA LEU A 342 -5.22 26.69 -9.23
C LEU A 342 -5.91 28.05 -9.38
N SER A 343 -5.88 28.56 -10.61
CA SER A 343 -6.70 29.72 -11.02
C SER A 343 -8.18 29.30 -11.13
N SER A 344 -9.10 30.26 -10.90
CA SER A 344 -10.55 30.05 -11.07
C SER A 344 -10.99 29.71 -12.53
N ARG A 345 -10.07 29.80 -13.49
CA ARG A 345 -10.31 29.43 -14.90
C ARG A 345 -10.23 27.93 -15.12
N VAL A 346 -9.51 27.22 -14.23
CA VAL A 346 -9.28 25.78 -14.35
C VAL A 346 -10.54 25.02 -13.98
N LYS A 347 -11.00 24.13 -14.84
CA LYS A 347 -12.09 23.20 -14.51
C LYS A 347 -11.59 22.15 -13.53
N ILE A 348 -12.35 21.87 -12.48
CA ILE A 348 -11.97 20.93 -11.44
C ILE A 348 -13.11 19.94 -11.21
N VAL A 349 -12.78 18.65 -11.25
CA VAL A 349 -13.66 17.56 -10.80
C VAL A 349 -12.98 16.87 -9.62
N CYS A 350 -13.65 16.84 -8.48
CA CYS A 350 -13.17 16.16 -7.27
C CYS A 350 -14.09 14.98 -6.93
N VAL A 351 -13.55 13.78 -6.93
CA VAL A 351 -14.24 12.54 -6.60
C VAL A 351 -13.67 12.00 -5.29
N ASP A 352 -14.48 11.97 -4.26
CA ASP A 352 -14.11 11.41 -2.97
C ASP A 352 -15.34 10.80 -2.29
N ILE A 353 -15.15 9.72 -1.55
CA ILE A 353 -16.23 9.11 -0.76
C ILE A 353 -16.62 9.97 0.44
N ASN A 354 -15.69 10.81 0.91
CA ASN A 354 -15.92 11.71 2.03
C ASN A 354 -16.39 13.10 1.54
N PRO A 355 -17.64 13.47 1.77
CA PRO A 355 -18.18 14.77 1.33
C PRO A 355 -17.44 15.96 1.91
N ALA A 356 -16.79 15.82 3.08
CA ALA A 356 -16.02 16.89 3.70
C ALA A 356 -14.82 17.35 2.85
N VAL A 357 -14.29 16.50 1.97
CA VAL A 357 -13.20 16.88 1.05
C VAL A 357 -13.71 17.90 0.04
N VAL A 358 -14.86 17.62 -0.54
CA VAL A 358 -15.51 18.51 -1.53
C VAL A 358 -15.88 19.84 -0.88
N THR A 359 -16.51 19.80 0.32
CA THR A 359 -16.85 21.01 1.08
C THR A 359 -15.61 21.86 1.39
N LYS A 360 -14.52 21.23 1.86
CA LYS A 360 -13.27 21.95 2.14
C LYS A 360 -12.63 22.60 0.92
N LEU A 361 -12.75 22.00 -0.25
CA LEU A 361 -12.29 22.62 -1.51
C LEU A 361 -13.11 23.88 -1.81
N SER A 362 -14.43 23.78 -1.73
CA SER A 362 -15.34 24.93 -1.97
C SER A 362 -15.12 26.07 -0.98
N ASP A 363 -15.02 25.76 0.31
CA ASP A 363 -14.83 26.73 1.38
C ASP A 363 -13.50 27.50 1.28
N ARG A 364 -12.49 26.91 0.66
CA ARG A 364 -11.17 27.53 0.49
C ARG A 364 -10.98 28.30 -0.81
N GLY A 365 -12.06 28.61 -1.50
CA GLY A 365 -12.04 29.44 -2.72
C GLY A 365 -11.94 28.67 -4.02
N THR A 366 -11.99 27.33 -3.99
CA THR A 366 -12.07 26.49 -5.19
C THR A 366 -13.55 26.28 -5.58
N SER A 367 -14.31 27.36 -5.66
CA SER A 367 -15.75 27.36 -5.90
C SER A 367 -16.16 26.81 -7.27
N GLN A 368 -15.22 26.76 -8.22
CA GLN A 368 -15.43 26.16 -9.56
C GLN A 368 -15.33 24.63 -9.55
N ALA A 369 -15.00 24.00 -8.42
CA ALA A 369 -14.89 22.56 -8.35
C ALA A 369 -16.26 21.87 -8.38
N VAL A 370 -16.44 20.93 -9.30
CA VAL A 370 -17.57 20.00 -9.31
C VAL A 370 -17.20 18.85 -8.38
N GLY A 371 -17.89 18.76 -7.26
CA GLY A 371 -17.70 17.68 -6.30
C GLY A 371 -18.62 16.49 -6.58
N ILE A 372 -18.03 15.30 -6.60
CA ILE A 372 -18.76 14.03 -6.76
C ILE A 372 -18.48 13.17 -5.53
N VAL A 373 -19.49 12.96 -4.71
CA VAL A 373 -19.39 12.05 -3.57
C VAL A 373 -19.61 10.63 -4.07
N SER A 374 -18.51 9.90 -4.29
CA SER A 374 -18.55 8.55 -4.81
C SER A 374 -17.24 7.81 -4.53
N ASP A 375 -17.32 6.47 -4.58
CA ASP A 375 -16.14 5.62 -4.63
C ASP A 375 -15.44 5.77 -6.00
N VAL A 376 -14.15 6.05 -5.97
CA VAL A 376 -13.33 6.16 -7.18
C VAL A 376 -13.24 4.85 -7.96
N GLY A 377 -13.36 3.70 -7.29
CA GLY A 377 -13.43 2.38 -7.92
C GLY A 377 -14.74 2.14 -8.68
N ALA A 378 -15.81 2.87 -8.35
CA ALA A 378 -17.06 2.88 -9.12
C ALA A 378 -17.04 3.96 -10.22
N PHE A 379 -16.45 5.13 -9.95
CA PHE A 379 -16.40 6.26 -10.87
C PHE A 379 -15.48 6.02 -12.07
N LEU A 380 -14.23 5.58 -11.84
CA LEU A 380 -13.21 5.43 -12.88
C LEU A 380 -13.59 4.45 -14.01
N PRO A 381 -14.16 3.25 -13.72
CA PRO A 381 -14.61 2.34 -14.77
C PRO A 381 -15.62 2.97 -15.72
N LEU A 382 -16.60 3.68 -15.15
CA LEU A 382 -17.66 4.32 -15.93
C LEU A 382 -17.11 5.48 -16.77
N LEU A 383 -16.22 6.30 -16.19
CA LEU A 383 -15.57 7.39 -16.91
C LEU A 383 -14.74 6.86 -18.09
N VAL A 384 -13.91 5.84 -17.85
CA VAL A 384 -13.05 5.25 -18.90
C VAL A 384 -13.89 4.61 -20.01
N ASN A 385 -14.99 3.95 -19.68
CA ASN A 385 -15.91 3.40 -20.69
C ASN A 385 -16.48 4.50 -21.58
N GLU A 386 -16.92 5.62 -21.00
CA GLU A 386 -17.39 6.78 -21.78
C GLU A 386 -16.26 7.38 -22.66
N LEU A 387 -15.05 7.53 -22.12
CA LEU A 387 -13.90 8.06 -22.88
C LEU A 387 -13.44 7.13 -24.02
N SER A 388 -13.65 5.81 -23.87
CA SER A 388 -13.27 4.81 -24.88
C SER A 388 -14.31 4.63 -25.98
N ALA A 389 -15.61 4.77 -25.68
CA ALA A 389 -16.73 4.50 -26.59
C ALA A 389 -16.72 5.41 -27.84
N THR A 390 -16.23 6.63 -27.71
CA THR A 390 -16.25 7.63 -28.82
C THR A 390 -15.08 7.48 -29.81
N ARG A 391 -14.07 6.65 -29.52
CA ARG A 391 -13.02 6.32 -30.49
C ARG A 391 -13.42 5.21 -31.47
N ALA A 392 -14.57 4.55 -31.26
CA ALA A 392 -15.05 3.45 -32.07
C ALA A 392 -16.01 3.89 -33.21
N SER A 393 -16.22 5.18 -33.40
CA SER A 393 -17.06 5.69 -34.52
C SER A 393 -16.34 6.78 -35.28
N PRO A 394 -15.61 6.41 -36.35
CA PRO A 394 -15.74 7.12 -37.61
C PRO A 394 -16.37 6.18 -38.61
N ASP A 395 -17.40 6.69 -39.30
CA ASP A 395 -17.98 6.20 -40.54
C ASP A 395 -18.81 4.90 -40.49
N ASN A 396 -20.10 5.10 -40.31
CA ASN A 396 -21.13 4.43 -41.07
C ASN A 396 -22.38 5.32 -41.09
N ASP A 397 -22.40 6.23 -42.04
CA ASP A 397 -23.59 6.56 -42.85
C ASP A 397 -23.16 7.14 -44.19
#